data_96f32d88156b1d8a56a45258c3bad48b
#
_entry.id   96f32d88156b1d8a56a45258c3bad48b
#
_cell.length_a   1.000
_cell.length_b   1.000
_cell.length_c   1.000
_cell.angle_alpha   90.00
_cell.angle_beta   90.00
_cell.angle_gamma   90.00
#
_symmetry.space_group_name_H-M   'P 1'
#
loop_
_entity.id
_entity.type
_entity.pdbx_description
1 polymer ?
#
loop_
_entity_poly.entity_id
_entity_poly.type
_entity_poly.pdbx_seq_one_letter_code
_entity_poly.pdbx_strand_id
1 'polypeptide(L)'
;MKVFAVRMLGSLMPKTSLISGLDPKGVSRDEKVVQAYINDPLVHDLVSFGLGKTMLGVVRWTLEHAGDFPLPLLLMHGKEDVIAFPSSSVEFAAPLKDKCTLVLWDGAYHELHNEPEKEEVFRTMTIWMDARLRE
;
A
#
# COMPACT_ATOMS: atom_id res chain seq x y z
N MET A 1 -13.94 -13.50 12.55
CA MET A 1 -15.32 -13.29 12.05
C MET A 1 -15.39 -12.36 10.82
N LYS A 2 -14.79 -11.15 10.83
CA LYS A 2 -14.90 -10.20 9.72
C LYS A 2 -14.44 -10.76 8.36
N VAL A 3 -13.28 -11.43 8.30
CA VAL A 3 -12.72 -11.99 7.03
C VAL A 3 -13.65 -13.06 6.42
N PHE A 4 -14.22 -13.94 7.25
CA PHE A 4 -15.16 -14.97 6.78
C PHE A 4 -16.43 -14.34 6.18
N ALA A 5 -16.97 -13.32 6.85
CA ALA A 5 -18.15 -12.60 6.36
C ALA A 5 -17.88 -11.92 5.01
N VAL A 6 -16.72 -11.26 4.85
CA VAL A 6 -16.32 -10.62 3.57
C VAL A 6 -16.19 -11.66 2.46
N ARG A 7 -15.61 -12.83 2.72
CA ARG A 7 -15.49 -13.92 1.71
C ARG A 7 -16.86 -14.46 1.30
N MET A 8 -17.75 -14.69 2.25
CA MET A 8 -19.10 -15.19 1.97
C MET A 8 -19.93 -14.16 1.21
N LEU A 9 -20.01 -12.93 1.70
CA LEU A 9 -20.76 -11.84 1.05
C LEU A 9 -20.16 -11.47 -0.30
N GLY A 10 -18.85 -11.49 -0.45
CA GLY A 10 -18.16 -11.28 -1.72
C GLY A 10 -18.49 -12.35 -2.78
N SER A 11 -18.93 -13.54 -2.37
CA SER A 11 -19.42 -14.57 -3.30
C SER A 11 -20.89 -14.42 -3.64
N LEU A 12 -21.73 -14.05 -2.66
CA LEU A 12 -23.17 -13.97 -2.81
C LEU A 12 -23.67 -12.63 -3.35
N MET A 13 -23.00 -11.53 -2.94
CA MET A 13 -23.41 -10.15 -3.22
C MET A 13 -22.20 -9.29 -3.65
N PRO A 14 -21.46 -9.66 -4.71
CA PRO A 14 -20.17 -9.04 -5.04
C PRO A 14 -20.28 -7.55 -5.38
N LYS A 15 -21.41 -7.10 -5.91
CA LYS A 15 -21.63 -5.71 -6.32
C LYS A 15 -22.14 -4.80 -5.20
N THR A 16 -22.53 -5.37 -4.07
CA THR A 16 -22.99 -4.57 -2.93
C THR A 16 -21.80 -3.90 -2.27
N SER A 17 -21.91 -2.58 -2.12
CA SER A 17 -20.87 -1.74 -1.53
C SER A 17 -21.27 -1.29 -0.12
N LEU A 18 -20.26 -0.99 0.66
CA LEU A 18 -20.35 -0.40 1.99
C LEU A 18 -19.28 0.67 2.16
N ILE A 19 -19.42 1.50 3.17
CA ILE A 19 -18.41 2.48 3.55
C ILE A 19 -17.15 1.75 4.03
N SER A 20 -16.00 2.09 3.47
CA SER A 20 -14.71 1.43 3.77
C SER A 20 -14.27 1.65 5.20
N GLY A 21 -14.62 2.82 5.78
CA GLY A 21 -14.15 3.26 7.08
C GLY A 21 -12.69 3.69 7.11
N LEU A 22 -12.11 3.95 5.94
CA LEU A 22 -10.76 4.50 5.82
C LEU A 22 -10.77 5.95 6.33
N ASP A 23 -9.85 6.26 7.26
CA ASP A 23 -9.67 7.65 7.72
C ASP A 23 -8.72 8.38 6.74
N PRO A 24 -9.20 9.44 6.04
CA PRO A 24 -8.37 10.22 5.13
C PRO A 24 -7.12 10.82 5.79
N LYS A 25 -7.13 11.04 7.11
CA LYS A 25 -5.97 11.53 7.86
C LYS A 25 -4.78 10.57 7.85
N GLY A 26 -5.03 9.30 7.54
CA GLY A 26 -3.96 8.30 7.37
C GLY A 26 -3.22 8.39 6.05
N VAL A 27 -3.67 9.21 5.11
CA VAL A 27 -3.07 9.32 3.77
C VAL A 27 -1.70 10.00 3.84
N SER A 28 -1.60 11.16 4.50
CA SER A 28 -0.37 11.93 4.66
C SER A 28 -0.42 12.76 5.93
N ARG A 29 0.75 13.16 6.44
CA ARG A 29 0.88 14.15 7.53
C ARG A 29 0.68 15.59 7.05
N ASP A 30 0.75 15.85 5.75
CA ASP A 30 0.45 17.17 5.19
C ASP A 30 -1.06 17.38 5.11
N GLU A 31 -1.57 18.28 5.95
CA GLU A 31 -2.99 18.62 6.00
C GLU A 31 -3.54 19.09 4.65
N LYS A 32 -2.73 19.73 3.80
CA LYS A 32 -3.15 20.18 2.46
C LYS A 32 -3.42 18.99 1.55
N VAL A 33 -2.62 17.93 1.66
CA VAL A 33 -2.82 16.66 0.93
C VAL A 33 -4.11 16.01 1.41
N VAL A 34 -4.32 15.93 2.72
CA VAL A 34 -5.54 15.36 3.30
C VAL A 34 -6.78 16.12 2.82
N GLN A 35 -6.74 17.45 2.82
CA GLN A 35 -7.87 18.27 2.35
C GLN A 35 -8.08 18.12 0.83
N ALA A 36 -7.04 18.03 0.03
CA ALA A 36 -7.13 17.75 -1.39
C ALA A 36 -7.79 16.39 -1.65
N TYR A 37 -7.38 15.35 -0.92
CA TYR A 37 -7.97 14.01 -0.99
C TYR A 37 -9.48 14.01 -0.65
N ILE A 38 -9.88 14.69 0.44
CA ILE A 38 -11.28 14.77 0.87
C ILE A 38 -12.16 15.51 -0.16
N ASN A 39 -11.60 16.53 -0.83
CA ASN A 39 -12.33 17.38 -1.77
C ASN A 39 -12.25 16.88 -3.22
N ASP A 40 -11.52 15.82 -3.51
CA ASP A 40 -11.41 15.29 -4.86
C ASP A 40 -12.70 14.57 -5.26
N PRO A 41 -13.41 15.02 -6.31
CA PRO A 41 -14.64 14.39 -6.78
C PRO A 41 -14.46 12.96 -7.33
N LEU A 42 -13.21 12.53 -7.59
CA LEU A 42 -12.90 11.17 -8.03
C LEU A 42 -12.67 10.21 -6.87
N VAL A 43 -12.54 10.73 -5.64
CA VAL A 43 -12.38 9.92 -4.44
C VAL A 43 -13.74 9.60 -3.83
N HIS A 44 -13.94 8.36 -3.43
CA HIS A 44 -15.10 7.91 -2.67
C HIS A 44 -14.72 6.86 -1.63
N ASP A 45 -15.51 6.74 -0.59
CA ASP A 45 -15.30 5.86 0.55
C ASP A 45 -15.98 4.47 0.43
N LEU A 46 -16.48 4.12 -0.76
CA LEU A 46 -17.21 2.87 -0.98
C LEU A 46 -16.28 1.74 -1.39
N VAL A 47 -16.48 0.58 -0.77
CA VAL A 47 -15.83 -0.68 -1.15
C VAL A 47 -16.87 -1.79 -1.33
N SER A 48 -16.81 -2.53 -2.45
CA SER A 48 -17.71 -3.66 -2.65
C SER A 48 -17.22 -4.93 -1.94
N PHE A 49 -18.15 -5.81 -1.56
CA PHE A 49 -17.78 -7.11 -0.99
C PHE A 49 -16.93 -7.95 -1.96
N GLY A 50 -17.17 -7.83 -3.27
CA GLY A 50 -16.38 -8.50 -4.30
C GLY A 50 -14.93 -8.00 -4.29
N LEU A 51 -14.72 -6.69 -4.24
CA LEU A 51 -13.38 -6.12 -4.15
C LEU A 51 -12.68 -6.56 -2.86
N GLY A 52 -13.35 -6.47 -1.70
CA GLY A 52 -12.78 -6.91 -0.43
C GLY A 52 -12.38 -8.39 -0.43
N LYS A 53 -13.22 -9.27 -1.02
CA LYS A 53 -12.89 -10.69 -1.19
C LYS A 53 -11.64 -10.88 -2.07
N THR A 54 -11.58 -10.16 -3.21
CA THR A 54 -10.46 -10.24 -4.15
C THR A 54 -9.17 -9.77 -3.49
N MET A 55 -9.19 -8.62 -2.80
CA MET A 55 -8.02 -8.10 -2.08
C MET A 55 -7.49 -9.10 -1.06
N LEU A 56 -8.35 -9.72 -0.25
CA LEU A 56 -7.92 -10.74 0.72
C LEU A 56 -7.26 -11.95 0.06
N GLY A 57 -7.72 -12.34 -1.13
CA GLY A 57 -7.12 -13.42 -1.91
C GLY A 57 -5.78 -13.03 -2.52
N VAL A 58 -5.72 -11.84 -3.12
CA VAL A 58 -4.51 -11.32 -3.79
C VAL A 58 -3.40 -11.07 -2.78
N VAL A 59 -3.67 -10.43 -1.65
CA VAL A 59 -2.66 -10.19 -0.60
C VAL A 59 -2.02 -11.51 -0.15
N ARG A 60 -2.84 -12.52 0.13
CA ARG A 60 -2.35 -13.84 0.53
C ARG A 60 -1.47 -14.46 -0.56
N TRP A 61 -1.97 -14.49 -1.79
CA TRP A 61 -1.25 -15.05 -2.93
C TRP A 61 0.09 -14.34 -3.15
N THR A 62 0.10 -13.00 -3.09
CA THR A 62 1.30 -12.17 -3.25
C THR A 62 2.37 -12.51 -2.21
N LEU A 63 1.99 -12.67 -0.95
CA LEU A 63 2.93 -13.04 0.12
C LEU A 63 3.47 -14.47 -0.06
N GLU A 64 2.60 -15.42 -0.45
CA GLU A 64 2.99 -16.81 -0.71
C GLU A 64 3.96 -16.94 -1.90
N HIS A 65 3.90 -16.00 -2.88
CA HIS A 65 4.72 -16.01 -4.10
C HIS A 65 5.76 -14.88 -4.15
N ALA A 66 6.00 -14.19 -3.04
CA ALA A 66 6.93 -13.07 -3.01
C ALA A 66 8.34 -13.47 -3.50
N GLY A 67 8.81 -14.67 -3.12
CA GLY A 67 10.11 -15.21 -3.54
C GLY A 67 10.26 -15.42 -5.05
N ASP A 68 9.16 -15.53 -5.79
CA ASP A 68 9.14 -15.75 -7.23
C ASP A 68 9.29 -14.43 -8.03
N PHE A 69 9.28 -13.28 -7.36
CA PHE A 69 9.40 -11.98 -8.04
C PHE A 69 10.75 -11.86 -8.75
N PRO A 70 10.78 -11.67 -10.09
CA PRO A 70 11.99 -11.93 -10.87
C PRO A 70 12.96 -10.74 -10.95
N LEU A 71 12.49 -9.51 -10.67
CA LEU A 71 13.21 -8.27 -10.93
C LEU A 71 13.80 -7.67 -9.64
N PRO A 72 14.85 -6.83 -9.74
CA PRO A 72 15.23 -5.95 -8.64
C PRO A 72 14.05 -5.07 -8.21
N LEU A 73 13.85 -4.91 -6.92
CA LEU A 73 12.72 -4.17 -6.36
C LEU A 73 13.19 -3.13 -5.34
N LEU A 74 12.72 -1.90 -5.49
CA LEU A 74 12.70 -0.91 -4.42
C LEU A 74 11.32 -0.93 -3.78
N LEU A 75 11.22 -1.33 -2.53
CA LEU A 75 10.01 -1.33 -1.74
C LEU A 75 10.13 -0.28 -0.65
N MET A 76 9.24 0.71 -0.67
CA MET A 76 9.24 1.80 0.30
C MET A 76 7.91 1.85 1.05
N HIS A 77 7.94 2.07 2.36
CA HIS A 77 6.73 2.12 3.18
C HIS A 77 6.88 3.08 4.36
N GLY A 78 5.81 3.80 4.70
CA GLY A 78 5.75 4.62 5.90
C GLY A 78 5.60 3.75 7.15
N LYS A 79 6.40 3.98 8.17
CA LYS A 79 6.32 3.18 9.41
C LYS A 79 5.03 3.41 10.19
N GLU A 80 4.42 4.58 10.06
CA GLU A 80 3.19 4.96 10.74
C GLU A 80 1.96 4.83 9.83
N ASP A 81 2.08 4.09 8.71
CA ASP A 81 0.96 3.79 7.83
C ASP A 81 -0.07 2.90 8.54
N VAL A 82 -1.27 3.46 8.74
CA VAL A 82 -2.42 2.79 9.37
C VAL A 82 -3.42 2.24 8.35
N ILE A 83 -3.23 2.54 7.06
CA ILE A 83 -4.08 2.08 5.95
C ILE A 83 -3.59 0.72 5.45
N ALA A 84 -2.28 0.63 5.14
CA ALA A 84 -1.61 -0.61 4.77
C ALA A 84 -0.44 -0.83 5.74
N PHE A 85 -0.51 -1.88 6.55
CA PHE A 85 0.49 -2.08 7.61
C PHE A 85 1.89 -2.37 7.05
N PRO A 86 2.94 -1.66 7.51
CA PRO A 86 4.31 -1.83 7.03
C PRO A 86 4.87 -3.24 7.26
N SER A 87 4.32 -3.99 8.22
CA SER A 87 4.66 -5.39 8.43
C SER A 87 4.45 -6.27 7.19
N SER A 88 3.46 -5.96 6.35
CA SER A 88 3.22 -6.67 5.10
C SER A 88 4.34 -6.45 4.08
N SER A 89 4.91 -5.25 4.02
CA SER A 89 6.07 -4.96 3.18
C SER A 89 7.33 -5.67 3.68
N VAL A 90 7.52 -5.75 5.00
CA VAL A 90 8.62 -6.52 5.60
C VAL A 90 8.48 -8.01 5.27
N GLU A 91 7.27 -8.56 5.41
CA GLU A 91 6.97 -9.96 5.10
C GLU A 91 7.20 -10.26 3.61
N PHE A 92 6.76 -9.36 2.72
CA PHE A 92 6.96 -9.49 1.28
C PHE A 92 8.45 -9.42 0.89
N ALA A 93 9.22 -8.52 1.49
CA ALA A 93 10.64 -8.34 1.19
C ALA A 93 11.52 -9.52 1.66
N ALA A 94 11.15 -10.18 2.76
CA ALA A 94 11.97 -11.18 3.41
C ALA A 94 12.47 -12.31 2.49
N PRO A 95 11.64 -12.96 1.66
CA PRO A 95 12.11 -14.03 0.76
C PRO A 95 12.94 -13.53 -0.43
N LEU A 96 12.87 -12.22 -0.75
CA LEU A 96 13.55 -11.62 -1.91
C LEU A 96 15.05 -11.39 -1.66
N LYS A 97 15.49 -11.32 -0.41
CA LYS A 97 16.89 -11.11 -0.01
C LYS A 97 17.51 -9.91 -0.75
N ASP A 98 18.63 -10.14 -1.44
CA ASP A 98 19.41 -9.11 -2.13
C ASP A 98 18.68 -8.48 -3.33
N LYS A 99 17.59 -9.09 -3.81
CA LYS A 99 16.77 -8.52 -4.89
C LYS A 99 15.88 -7.35 -4.44
N CYS A 100 15.58 -7.25 -3.14
CA CYS A 100 14.73 -6.21 -2.60
C CYS A 100 15.52 -5.22 -1.73
N THR A 101 15.47 -3.95 -2.12
CA THR A 101 15.87 -2.83 -1.27
C THR A 101 14.63 -2.36 -0.52
N LEU A 102 14.51 -2.73 0.76
CA LEU A 102 13.40 -2.26 1.60
C LEU A 102 13.81 -0.99 2.36
N VAL A 103 13.04 0.08 2.21
CA VAL A 103 13.22 1.34 2.93
C VAL A 103 11.95 1.66 3.70
N LEU A 104 12.06 1.67 5.02
CA LEU A 104 10.97 2.07 5.93
C LEU A 104 11.21 3.50 6.40
N TRP A 105 10.26 4.39 6.14
CA TRP A 105 10.32 5.81 6.43
C TRP A 105 9.74 6.11 7.81
N ASP A 106 10.59 6.61 8.72
CA ASP A 106 10.19 6.96 10.08
C ASP A 106 9.16 8.09 10.08
N GLY A 107 8.09 7.89 10.82
CA GLY A 107 7.01 8.86 10.96
C GLY A 107 6.10 9.00 9.74
N ALA A 108 6.46 8.49 8.56
CA ALA A 108 5.68 8.67 7.34
C ALA A 108 4.41 7.79 7.33
N TYR A 109 3.37 8.31 6.67
CA TYR A 109 2.07 7.66 6.48
C TYR A 109 1.99 6.93 5.13
N HIS A 110 0.77 6.80 4.56
CA HIS A 110 0.49 5.94 3.42
C HIS A 110 1.10 6.43 2.10
N GLU A 111 0.96 7.72 1.81
CA GLU A 111 1.40 8.30 0.54
C GLU A 111 2.77 8.98 0.67
N LEU A 112 3.85 8.21 0.67
CA LEU A 112 5.22 8.72 0.82
C LEU A 112 5.55 9.88 -0.12
N HIS A 113 5.04 9.82 -1.36
CA HIS A 113 5.25 10.86 -2.38
C HIS A 113 4.45 12.15 -2.13
N ASN A 114 3.57 12.15 -1.14
CA ASN A 114 2.80 13.30 -0.68
C ASN A 114 3.12 13.68 0.77
N GLU A 115 4.13 13.04 1.38
CA GLU A 115 4.61 13.40 2.71
C GLU A 115 5.42 14.72 2.68
N PRO A 116 5.61 15.40 3.82
CA PRO A 116 6.48 16.58 3.89
C PRO A 116 7.90 16.34 3.36
N GLU A 117 8.43 15.12 3.52
CA GLU A 117 9.77 14.72 3.08
C GLU A 117 9.80 14.13 1.64
N LYS A 118 8.77 14.35 0.83
CA LYS A 118 8.63 13.78 -0.52
C LYS A 118 9.85 13.96 -1.42
N GLU A 119 10.58 15.09 -1.29
CA GLU A 119 11.79 15.33 -2.08
C GLU A 119 12.88 14.29 -1.77
N GLU A 120 12.98 13.85 -0.52
CA GLU A 120 13.93 12.81 -0.13
C GLU A 120 13.46 11.42 -0.61
N VAL A 121 12.16 11.18 -0.60
CA VAL A 121 11.55 9.97 -1.18
C VAL A 121 11.89 9.87 -2.67
N PHE A 122 11.65 10.93 -3.43
CA PHE A 122 11.98 10.98 -4.86
C PHE A 122 13.48 10.85 -5.13
N ARG A 123 14.32 11.50 -4.31
CA ARG A 123 15.79 11.35 -4.41
C ARG A 123 16.21 9.90 -4.20
N THR A 124 15.65 9.22 -3.21
CA THR A 124 15.93 7.80 -2.94
C THR A 124 15.54 6.92 -4.13
N MET A 125 14.37 7.16 -4.71
CA MET A 125 13.91 6.46 -5.92
C MET A 125 14.87 6.69 -7.10
N THR A 126 15.25 7.94 -7.36
CA THR A 126 16.13 8.31 -8.47
C THR A 126 17.50 7.68 -8.33
N ILE A 127 18.11 7.78 -7.14
CA ILE A 127 19.43 7.16 -6.86
C ILE A 127 19.36 5.64 -7.09
N TRP A 128 18.30 4.99 -6.61
CA TRP A 128 18.13 3.55 -6.79
C TRP A 128 17.98 3.15 -8.25
N MET A 129 17.21 3.91 -9.05
CA MET A 129 17.04 3.68 -10.49
C MET A 129 18.34 3.94 -11.26
N ASP A 130 19.01 5.05 -10.99
CA ASP A 130 20.27 5.41 -11.68
C ASP A 130 21.38 4.38 -11.47
N ALA A 131 21.44 3.79 -10.28
CA ALA A 131 22.41 2.73 -9.99
C ALA A 131 22.22 1.51 -10.89
N ARG A 132 20.98 1.21 -11.29
CA ARG A 132 20.64 0.03 -12.12
C ARG A 132 20.67 0.29 -13.62
N LEU A 133 20.57 1.55 -14.03
CA LEU A 133 20.74 1.93 -15.45
C LEU A 133 22.20 1.93 -15.91
N ARG A 134 23.14 1.81 -14.97
CA ARG A 134 24.58 1.79 -15.22
C ARG A 134 25.19 0.39 -15.20
N GLU A 135 24.39 -0.60 -14.86
CA GLU A 135 24.74 -2.04 -14.94
C GLU A 135 24.44 -2.59 -16.36
#